data_e29918b192efd9d4b09efded243b6160
#
_entry.id   e29918b192efd9d4b09efded243b6160
#
_cell.length_a   1.000
_cell.length_b   1.000
_cell.length_c   1.000
_cell.angle_alpha   90.00
_cell.angle_beta   90.00
_cell.angle_gamma   90.00
#
_symmetry.space_group_name_H-M   'P 1'
#
loop_
_entity.id
_entity.type
_entity.pdbx_description
1 polymer ?
#
loop_
_entity_poly.entity_id
_entity_poly.type
_entity_poly.pdbx_seq_one_letter_code
_entity_poly.pdbx_strand_id
1 'polypeptide(L)'
;MSVQKVFEALASPVRRKILAYLTPGELTAGEIMARFDMSKPSVSQHLAILSDAGLVRSEKRGQYVHYSLVPDSLVNTLTSFTQEVCPVARPLVREGRALAAKKAKASVRAAQDGV
;
A
#
# COMPACT_ATOMS: atom_id res chain seq x y z
N MET A 1 -6.82 -7.99 8.02
CA MET A 1 -5.43 -7.49 8.04
C MET A 1 -5.21 -6.72 9.33
N SER A 2 -4.14 -7.00 10.04
CA SER A 2 -3.85 -6.37 11.32
C SER A 2 -3.07 -5.06 11.13
N VAL A 3 -3.58 -3.96 11.67
CA VAL A 3 -2.86 -2.67 11.69
C VAL A 3 -1.52 -2.82 12.39
N GLN A 4 -1.48 -3.55 13.50
CA GLN A 4 -0.24 -3.82 14.25
C GLN A 4 0.83 -4.46 13.36
N LYS A 5 0.47 -5.49 12.60
CA LYS A 5 1.41 -6.18 11.71
C LYS A 5 1.92 -5.27 10.60
N VAL A 6 1.06 -4.41 10.06
CA VAL A 6 1.46 -3.45 9.03
C VAL A 6 2.49 -2.45 9.59
N PHE A 7 2.24 -1.89 10.77
CA PHE A 7 3.19 -0.97 11.40
C PHE A 7 4.52 -1.66 11.74
N GLU A 8 4.48 -2.88 12.24
CA GLU A 8 5.69 -3.67 12.49
C GLU A 8 6.48 -3.90 11.20
N ALA A 9 5.79 -4.27 10.12
CA ALA A 9 6.44 -4.47 8.83
C ALA A 9 7.10 -3.19 8.31
N LEU A 10 6.48 -2.03 8.52
CA LEU A 10 7.01 -0.75 8.07
C LEU A 10 8.09 -0.17 9.00
N ALA A 11 8.28 -0.75 10.18
CA ALA A 11 9.26 -0.24 11.15
C ALA A 11 10.72 -0.52 10.75
N SER A 12 10.97 -1.30 9.71
CA SER A 12 12.32 -1.65 9.25
C SER A 12 12.66 -0.91 7.96
N PRO A 13 13.84 -0.23 7.90
CA PRO A 13 14.30 0.36 6.64
C PRO A 13 14.47 -0.66 5.52
N VAL A 14 14.92 -1.87 5.85
CA VAL A 14 15.07 -2.95 4.86
C VAL A 14 13.73 -3.32 4.24
N ARG A 15 12.72 -3.51 5.07
CA ARG A 15 11.38 -3.88 4.58
C ARG A 15 10.76 -2.77 3.74
N ARG A 16 10.95 -1.49 4.11
CA ARG A 16 10.50 -0.38 3.29
C ARG A 16 11.20 -0.34 1.93
N LYS A 17 12.50 -0.67 1.90
CA LYS A 17 13.26 -0.78 0.65
C LYS A 17 12.72 -1.88 -0.25
N ILE A 18 12.40 -3.04 0.33
CA ILE A 18 11.82 -4.15 -0.44
C ILE A 18 10.51 -3.70 -1.11
N LEU A 19 9.64 -3.02 -0.36
CA LEU A 19 8.39 -2.50 -0.92
C LEU A 19 8.64 -1.55 -2.08
N ALA A 20 9.63 -0.67 -1.94
CA ALA A 20 10.01 0.27 -2.99
C ALA A 20 10.50 -0.44 -4.25
N TYR A 21 11.32 -1.48 -4.10
CA TYR A 21 11.80 -2.26 -5.23
C TYR A 21 10.68 -3.01 -5.97
N LEU A 22 9.63 -3.38 -5.27
CA LEU A 22 8.49 -4.08 -5.86
C LEU A 22 7.47 -3.15 -6.52
N THR A 23 7.61 -1.84 -6.31
CA THR A 23 6.65 -0.87 -6.86
C THR A 23 6.52 -0.92 -8.39
N PRO A 24 7.62 -1.03 -9.17
CA PRO A 24 7.48 -1.13 -10.63
C PRO A 24 6.93 -2.46 -11.14
N GLY A 25 7.04 -3.53 -10.36
CA GLY A 25 6.59 -4.85 -10.76
C GLY A 25 7.14 -5.95 -9.88
N GLU A 26 6.77 -7.19 -10.18
CA GLU A 26 7.22 -8.34 -9.39
C GLU A 26 8.71 -8.62 -9.55
N LEU A 27 9.30 -9.18 -8.51
CA LEU A 27 10.69 -9.64 -8.50
C LEU A 27 10.74 -11.05 -7.90
N THR A 28 11.72 -11.85 -8.34
CA THR A 28 12.00 -13.14 -7.71
C THR A 28 12.73 -12.93 -6.38
N ALA A 29 12.67 -13.93 -5.51
CA ALA A 29 13.41 -13.92 -4.25
C ALA A 29 14.89 -13.63 -4.47
N GLY A 30 15.50 -14.27 -5.47
CA GLY A 30 16.90 -14.07 -5.81
C GLY A 30 17.21 -12.64 -6.25
N GLU A 31 16.35 -12.06 -7.04
CA GLU A 31 16.50 -10.67 -7.49
C GLU A 31 16.43 -9.69 -6.32
N ILE A 32 15.54 -9.93 -5.37
CA ILE A 32 15.43 -9.12 -4.16
C ILE A 32 16.68 -9.28 -3.30
N MET A 33 17.11 -10.52 -3.08
CA MET A 33 18.30 -10.84 -2.26
C MET A 33 19.56 -10.20 -2.81
N ALA A 34 19.69 -10.11 -4.14
CA ALA A 34 20.83 -9.49 -4.80
C ALA A 34 20.96 -7.99 -4.53
N ARG A 35 19.90 -7.35 -4.05
CA ARG A 35 19.87 -5.91 -3.74
C ARG A 35 20.37 -5.56 -2.34
N PHE A 36 20.59 -6.57 -1.50
CA PHE A 36 20.96 -6.35 -0.10
C PHE A 36 22.27 -7.07 0.23
N ASP A 37 23.11 -6.40 1.00
CA ASP A 37 24.34 -6.97 1.54
C ASP A 37 24.04 -7.61 2.90
N MET A 38 23.25 -8.67 2.86
CA MET A 38 22.88 -9.42 4.05
C MET A 38 22.59 -10.88 3.68
N SER A 39 22.54 -11.76 4.68
CA SER A 39 22.33 -13.18 4.43
C SER A 39 20.97 -13.47 3.82
N LYS A 40 20.88 -14.52 3.02
CA LYS A 40 19.63 -14.98 2.43
C LYS A 40 18.54 -15.26 3.48
N PRO A 41 18.85 -15.96 4.60
CA PRO A 41 17.85 -16.15 5.66
C PRO A 41 17.32 -14.85 6.25
N SER A 42 18.16 -13.82 6.38
CA SER A 42 17.73 -12.51 6.88
C SER A 42 16.72 -11.84 5.93
N VAL A 43 17.02 -11.85 4.63
CA VAL A 43 16.09 -11.29 3.62
C VAL A 43 14.80 -12.10 3.59
N SER A 44 14.90 -13.43 3.66
CA SER A 44 13.72 -14.31 3.70
C SER A 44 12.81 -13.99 4.88
N GLN A 45 13.39 -13.69 6.05
CA GLN A 45 12.65 -13.33 7.25
C GLN A 45 11.89 -12.00 7.04
N HIS A 46 12.55 -11.02 6.44
CA HIS A 46 11.90 -9.75 6.12
C HIS A 46 10.74 -9.94 5.14
N LEU A 47 10.92 -10.78 4.13
CA LEU A 47 9.85 -11.11 3.17
C LEU A 47 8.69 -11.84 3.86
N ALA A 48 8.97 -12.73 4.80
CA ALA A 48 7.94 -13.43 5.57
C ALA A 48 7.11 -12.44 6.41
N ILE A 49 7.76 -11.46 7.03
CA ILE A 49 7.07 -10.43 7.82
C ILE A 49 6.16 -9.60 6.94
N LEU A 50 6.64 -9.19 5.76
CA LEU A 50 5.85 -8.44 4.80
C LEU A 50 4.65 -9.25 4.28
N SER A 51 4.84 -10.53 4.00
CA SER A 51 3.78 -11.43 3.56
C SER A 51 2.73 -11.62 4.65
N ASP A 52 3.17 -11.83 5.88
CA ASP A 52 2.29 -12.01 7.03
C ASP A 52 1.46 -10.76 7.32
N ALA A 53 2.02 -9.59 7.06
CA ALA A 53 1.30 -8.32 7.18
C ALA A 53 0.33 -8.06 6.02
N GLY A 54 0.35 -8.89 4.98
CA GLY A 54 -0.51 -8.72 3.82
C GLY A 54 -0.07 -7.65 2.85
N LEU A 55 1.17 -7.17 2.95
CA LEU A 55 1.70 -6.12 2.07
C LEU A 55 2.28 -6.65 0.77
N VAL A 56 2.78 -7.87 0.80
CA VAL A 56 3.28 -8.57 -0.39
C VAL A 56 2.67 -9.95 -0.44
N ARG A 57 2.65 -10.51 -1.64
CA ARG A 57 2.29 -11.91 -1.85
C ARG A 57 3.38 -12.58 -2.65
N SER A 58 3.48 -13.89 -2.47
CA SER A 58 4.43 -14.72 -3.18
C SER A 58 3.70 -15.78 -4.00
N GLU A 59 4.30 -16.13 -5.12
CA GLU A 59 3.79 -17.18 -5.99
C GLU A 59 4.96 -18.00 -6.50
N LYS A 60 4.92 -19.30 -6.27
CA LYS A 60 5.96 -20.20 -6.77
C LYS A 60 5.61 -20.58 -8.19
N ARG A 61 6.49 -20.25 -9.14
CA ARG A 61 6.38 -20.63 -10.54
C ARG A 61 7.64 -21.38 -10.95
N GLY A 62 7.51 -22.67 -11.19
CA GLY A 62 8.66 -23.56 -11.41
C GLY A 62 9.53 -23.62 -10.16
N GLN A 63 10.82 -23.32 -10.31
CA GLN A 63 11.77 -23.29 -9.20
C GLN A 63 11.98 -21.90 -8.57
N TYR A 64 11.25 -20.90 -9.06
CA TYR A 64 11.39 -19.51 -8.59
C TYR A 64 10.16 -19.07 -7.82
N VAL A 65 10.41 -18.33 -6.73
CA VAL A 65 9.35 -17.65 -5.96
C VAL A 65 9.33 -16.20 -6.40
N HIS A 66 8.17 -15.73 -6.85
CA HIS A 66 7.95 -14.36 -7.31
C HIS A 66 7.18 -13.59 -6.24
N TYR A 67 7.64 -12.40 -5.92
CA TYR A 67 7.01 -11.50 -4.96
C TYR A 67 6.43 -10.30 -5.67
N SER A 68 5.24 -9.88 -5.23
CA SER A 68 4.59 -8.67 -5.76
C SER A 68 3.85 -7.94 -4.63
N LEU A 69 3.63 -6.64 -4.81
CA LEU A 69 2.83 -5.87 -3.87
C LEU A 69 1.37 -6.32 -3.94
N VAL A 70 0.71 -6.32 -2.77
CA VAL A 70 -0.75 -6.47 -2.73
C VAL A 70 -1.35 -5.10 -3.01
N PRO A 71 -2.11 -4.92 -4.11
CA PRO A 71 -2.66 -3.62 -4.46
C PRO A 71 -3.54 -3.04 -3.35
N ASP A 72 -3.34 -1.76 -3.07
CA ASP A 72 -4.16 -0.96 -2.15
C ASP A 72 -4.14 -1.39 -0.67
N SER A 73 -3.43 -2.47 -0.33
CA SER A 73 -3.38 -2.99 1.04
C SER A 73 -2.85 -1.94 2.02
N LEU A 74 -1.72 -1.32 1.70
CA LEU A 74 -1.10 -0.31 2.57
C LEU A 74 -1.98 0.94 2.67
N VAL A 75 -2.47 1.43 1.53
CA VAL A 75 -3.33 2.62 1.49
C VAL A 75 -4.60 2.39 2.30
N ASN A 76 -5.26 1.26 2.10
CA ASN A 76 -6.51 0.95 2.79
C ASN A 76 -6.29 0.84 4.31
N THR A 77 -5.22 0.16 4.73
CA THR A 77 -4.93 -0.01 6.15
C THR A 77 -4.61 1.33 6.82
N LEU A 78 -3.74 2.14 6.22
CA LEU A 78 -3.35 3.43 6.78
C LEU A 78 -4.51 4.42 6.77
N THR A 79 -5.32 4.43 5.73
CA THR A 79 -6.49 5.30 5.63
C THR A 79 -7.51 4.94 6.71
N SER A 80 -7.80 3.67 6.89
CA SER A 80 -8.73 3.21 7.93
C SER A 80 -8.23 3.60 9.33
N PHE A 81 -6.94 3.38 9.60
CA PHE A 81 -6.34 3.77 10.87
C PHE A 81 -6.43 5.29 11.10
N THR A 82 -6.10 6.08 10.08
CA THR A 82 -6.16 7.54 10.16
C THR A 82 -7.58 8.01 10.47
N GLN A 83 -8.58 7.40 9.84
CA GLN A 83 -9.99 7.75 10.07
C GLN A 83 -10.44 7.41 11.50
N GLU A 84 -9.89 6.35 12.09
CA GLU A 84 -10.22 5.97 13.47
C GLU A 84 -9.62 6.92 14.50
N VAL A 85 -8.35 7.30 14.33
CA VAL A 85 -7.61 8.06 15.34
C VAL A 85 -7.63 9.57 15.14
N CYS A 86 -8.07 10.04 13.97
CA CYS A 86 -8.15 11.47 13.64
C CYS A 86 -9.60 11.88 13.41
N PRO A 87 -10.42 11.99 14.47
CA PRO A 87 -11.84 12.31 14.31
C PRO A 87 -12.09 13.67 13.68
N VAL A 88 -11.15 14.60 13.80
CA VAL A 88 -11.24 15.93 13.20
C VAL A 88 -11.19 15.85 11.67
N ALA A 89 -10.46 14.89 11.11
CA ALA A 89 -10.35 14.72 9.67
C ALA A 89 -11.65 14.24 9.02
N ARG A 90 -12.46 13.46 9.73
CA ARG A 90 -13.72 12.91 9.20
C ARG A 90 -14.72 13.98 8.76
N PRO A 91 -15.02 14.99 9.60
CA PRO A 91 -15.90 16.08 9.19
C PRO A 91 -15.38 16.84 7.98
N LEU A 92 -14.07 17.12 7.95
CA LEU A 92 -13.44 17.82 6.83
C LEU A 92 -13.50 17.02 5.53
N VAL A 93 -13.31 15.72 5.61
CA VAL A 93 -13.42 14.85 4.43
C VAL A 93 -14.84 14.83 3.91
N ARG A 94 -15.84 14.74 4.78
CA ARG A 94 -17.26 14.80 4.39
C ARG A 94 -17.60 16.14 3.75
N GLU A 95 -17.15 17.22 4.35
CA GLU A 95 -17.34 18.57 3.83
C GLU A 95 -16.72 18.72 2.44
N GLY A 96 -15.48 18.25 2.25
CA GLY A 96 -14.80 18.28 0.97
C GLY A 96 -15.54 17.47 -0.10
N ARG A 97 -16.06 16.29 0.25
CA ARG A 97 -16.86 15.47 -0.66
C ARG A 97 -18.15 16.18 -1.05
N ALA A 98 -18.83 16.82 -0.10
CA ALA A 98 -20.05 17.58 -0.35
C ALA A 98 -19.77 18.76 -1.28
N LEU A 99 -18.67 19.48 -1.04
CA LEU A 99 -18.25 20.60 -1.88
C LEU A 99 -17.89 20.14 -3.30
N ALA A 100 -17.18 19.04 -3.42
CA ALA A 100 -16.82 18.47 -4.72
C ALA A 100 -18.06 18.03 -5.50
N ALA A 101 -19.02 17.38 -4.84
CA ALA A 101 -20.28 16.98 -5.46
C ALA A 101 -21.10 18.19 -5.92
N LYS A 102 -21.16 19.24 -5.10
CA LYS A 102 -21.86 20.49 -5.44
C LYS A 102 -21.21 21.19 -6.63
N LYS A 103 -19.88 21.23 -6.66
CA LYS A 103 -19.11 21.80 -7.76
C LYS A 103 -19.32 21.03 -9.06
N ALA A 104 -19.35 19.71 -9.00
CA ALA A 104 -19.61 18.86 -10.16
C ALA A 104 -21.01 19.11 -10.72
N LYS A 105 -22.03 19.22 -9.87
CA LYS A 105 -23.41 19.56 -10.27
C LYS A 105 -23.46 20.92 -10.91
N ALA A 106 -22.80 21.92 -10.34
CA ALA A 106 -22.75 23.27 -10.89
C ALA A 106 -22.08 23.28 -12.27
N SER A 107 -20.99 22.53 -12.46
CA SER A 107 -20.30 22.41 -13.75
C SER A 107 -21.20 21.77 -14.81
N VAL A 108 -21.92 20.71 -14.45
CA VAL A 108 -22.85 20.03 -15.36
C VAL A 108 -24.00 20.99 -15.75
N ARG A 109 -24.54 21.70 -14.77
CA ARG A 109 -25.63 22.68 -15.01
C ARG A 109 -25.16 23.82 -15.94
N ALA A 110 -23.96 24.35 -15.69
CA ALA A 110 -23.38 25.40 -16.53
C ALA A 110 -23.15 24.89 -17.97
N ALA A 111 -22.69 23.66 -18.15
CA ALA A 111 -22.50 23.06 -19.47
C ALA A 111 -23.84 22.86 -20.20
N GLN A 112 -24.91 22.53 -19.47
CA GLN A 112 -26.26 22.40 -20.05
C GLN A 112 -26.86 23.74 -20.42
N ASP A 113 -26.65 24.78 -19.60
CA ASP A 113 -27.21 26.12 -19.80
C ASP A 113 -26.40 26.92 -20.85
N GLY A 114 -25.19 26.50 -21.15
CA GLY A 114 -24.28 27.17 -22.08
C GLY A 114 -24.45 26.80 -23.54
N VAL A 115 -25.50 26.08 -23.88
CA VAL A 115 -25.75 25.63 -25.26
C VAL A 115 -26.64 26.64 -26.00
#